data_553dc366ea682c72ce947fc7b323f5d1
#
_entry.id   553dc366ea682c72ce947fc7b323f5d1
#
_cell.length_a   1.000
_cell.length_b   1.000
_cell.length_c   1.000
_cell.angle_alpha   90.00
_cell.angle_beta   90.00
_cell.angle_gamma   90.00
#
_symmetry.space_group_name_H-M   'P 1'
#
loop_
_entity.id
_entity.type
_entity.pdbx_description
1 polymer ?
#
loop_
_entity_poly.entity_id
_entity_poly.type
_entity_poly.pdbx_seq_one_letter_code
_entity_poly.pdbx_strand_id
1 'polypeptide(L)'
;SQGKVNSRLFGMGLYELAEELIRMFALGGNADAYLLRFLDVIKEYNDEKTGGLNGFLEWWQEKSASASIIVPSQADAVKVMTIHKAKGLQSPVVFMPFVNWDMDIKNGRDLLWVSTDTPPFNESSAFLVRASKGLEQSYFAEDYNEEAALTNLDNLNLLYVAFTRAEERLYINIPAKGKKDNNTGELVLKTITS
;
A
#
# COMPACT_ATOMS: atom_id res chain seq x y z
N SER A 1 -43.89 24.95 1.34
CA SER A 1 -42.98 24.56 0.20
C SER A 1 -42.14 23.33 0.51
N GLN A 2 -41.81 23.01 1.78
CA GLN A 2 -41.03 21.83 2.19
C GLN A 2 -41.70 20.49 1.85
N GLY A 3 -43.02 20.35 1.94
CA GLY A 3 -43.73 19.10 1.67
C GLY A 3 -43.70 18.66 0.19
N LYS A 4 -43.57 19.60 -0.76
CA LYS A 4 -43.45 19.29 -2.20
C LYS A 4 -42.05 18.84 -2.62
N VAL A 5 -41.04 19.30 -1.90
CA VAL A 5 -39.64 18.87 -2.17
C VAL A 5 -39.46 17.43 -1.74
N ASN A 6 -39.97 17.02 -0.59
CA ASN A 6 -39.85 15.64 -0.10
C ASN A 6 -40.50 14.60 -1.02
N SER A 7 -41.72 14.88 -1.53
CA SER A 7 -42.41 13.93 -2.41
C SER A 7 -41.70 13.70 -3.77
N ARG A 8 -40.97 14.69 -4.25
CA ARG A 8 -40.19 14.58 -5.50
C ARG A 8 -38.95 13.70 -5.36
N LEU A 9 -38.29 13.80 -4.22
CA LEU A 9 -37.05 13.04 -3.94
C LEU A 9 -37.30 11.52 -3.82
N PHE A 10 -38.46 11.13 -3.28
CA PHE A 10 -38.80 9.71 -3.09
C PHE A 10 -39.04 8.93 -4.38
N GLY A 11 -39.29 9.60 -5.50
CA GLY A 11 -39.54 8.97 -6.80
C GLY A 11 -38.34 8.95 -7.73
N MET A 12 -37.20 9.51 -7.33
CA MET A 12 -36.01 9.63 -8.14
C MET A 12 -35.16 8.35 -8.09
N GLY A 13 -34.50 8.05 -9.21
CA GLY A 13 -33.42 7.05 -9.25
C GLY A 13 -32.25 7.50 -8.37
N LEU A 14 -31.46 6.53 -7.89
CA LEU A 14 -30.34 6.80 -6.96
C LEU A 14 -29.36 7.87 -7.48
N TYR A 15 -29.03 7.82 -8.75
CA TYR A 15 -28.15 8.79 -9.40
C TYR A 15 -28.77 10.20 -9.44
N GLU A 16 -30.00 10.30 -9.89
CA GLU A 16 -30.74 11.56 -9.94
C GLU A 16 -30.93 12.17 -8.55
N LEU A 17 -31.17 11.31 -7.54
CA LEU A 17 -31.27 11.74 -6.14
C LEU A 17 -29.95 12.35 -5.65
N ALA A 18 -28.83 11.71 -5.97
CA ALA A 18 -27.50 12.22 -5.59
C ALA A 18 -27.21 13.57 -6.26
N GLU A 19 -27.49 13.73 -7.55
CA GLU A 19 -27.33 15.01 -8.25
C GLU A 19 -28.21 16.12 -7.66
N GLU A 20 -29.45 15.81 -7.33
CA GLU A 20 -30.36 16.78 -6.75
C GLU A 20 -29.91 17.20 -5.34
N LEU A 21 -29.42 16.25 -4.53
CA LEU A 21 -28.84 16.56 -3.20
C LEU A 21 -27.57 17.43 -3.33
N ILE A 22 -26.68 17.12 -4.26
CA ILE A 22 -25.49 17.94 -4.53
C ILE A 22 -25.90 19.38 -4.88
N ARG A 23 -26.94 19.53 -5.71
CA ARG A 23 -27.47 20.84 -6.11
C ARG A 23 -28.15 21.57 -4.94
N MET A 24 -29.00 20.88 -4.19
CA MET A 24 -29.74 21.45 -3.06
C MET A 24 -28.84 21.96 -1.94
N PHE A 25 -27.77 21.24 -1.66
CA PHE A 25 -26.81 21.59 -0.60
C PHE A 25 -25.63 22.44 -1.14
N ALA A 26 -25.65 22.80 -2.43
CA ALA A 26 -24.60 23.57 -3.09
C ALA A 26 -23.19 22.99 -2.83
N LEU A 27 -23.07 21.65 -2.82
CA LEU A 27 -21.82 20.94 -2.57
C LEU A 27 -20.81 21.06 -3.72
N GLY A 28 -21.25 21.42 -4.92
CA GLY A 28 -20.41 21.61 -6.10
C GLY A 28 -19.89 23.04 -6.18
N GLY A 29 -18.74 23.32 -5.57
CA GLY A 29 -17.84 24.39 -6.02
C GLY A 29 -17.18 23.99 -7.34
N ASN A 30 -16.15 24.65 -7.83
CA ASN A 30 -15.46 24.31 -9.10
C ASN A 30 -15.18 22.79 -9.19
N ALA A 31 -15.83 22.10 -10.14
CA ALA A 31 -15.68 20.69 -10.55
C ALA A 31 -14.93 19.81 -9.53
N ASP A 32 -15.58 19.50 -8.41
CA ASP A 32 -14.96 18.73 -7.35
C ASP A 32 -14.79 17.26 -7.80
N ALA A 33 -13.54 16.84 -7.96
CA ALA A 33 -13.19 15.48 -8.36
C ALA A 33 -13.79 14.41 -7.42
N TYR A 34 -14.04 14.76 -6.15
CA TYR A 34 -14.69 13.88 -5.17
C TYR A 34 -16.16 13.64 -5.50
N LEU A 35 -16.87 14.68 -5.85
CA LEU A 35 -18.28 14.57 -6.23
C LEU A 35 -18.46 13.83 -7.53
N LEU A 36 -17.60 14.10 -8.53
CA LEU A 36 -17.63 13.37 -9.80
C LEU A 36 -17.36 11.87 -9.57
N ARG A 37 -16.33 11.53 -8.78
CA ARG A 37 -16.04 10.13 -8.47
C ARG A 37 -17.17 9.47 -7.66
N PHE A 38 -17.80 10.21 -6.76
CA PHE A 38 -18.96 9.69 -6.03
C PHE A 38 -20.14 9.36 -6.95
N LEU A 39 -20.42 10.21 -7.93
CA LEU A 39 -21.43 9.94 -8.96
C LEU A 39 -21.07 8.73 -9.84
N ASP A 40 -19.79 8.58 -10.20
CA ASP A 40 -19.31 7.39 -10.91
C ASP A 40 -19.53 6.11 -10.09
N VAL A 41 -19.24 6.15 -8.79
CA VAL A 41 -19.47 5.02 -7.88
C VAL A 41 -20.95 4.63 -7.79
N ILE A 42 -21.84 5.62 -7.75
CA ILE A 42 -23.28 5.37 -7.79
C ILE A 42 -23.68 4.72 -9.11
N LYS A 43 -23.09 5.15 -10.21
CA LYS A 43 -23.34 4.57 -11.53
C LYS A 43 -22.84 3.11 -11.59
N GLU A 44 -21.62 2.85 -11.15
CA GLU A 44 -21.06 1.49 -11.03
C GLU A 44 -21.99 0.58 -10.21
N TYR A 45 -22.51 1.07 -9.08
CA TYR A 45 -23.46 0.32 -8.27
C TYR A 45 -24.77 0.02 -9.01
N ASN A 46 -25.34 1.01 -9.71
CA ASN A 46 -26.58 0.82 -10.44
C ASN A 46 -26.43 -0.16 -11.62
N ASP A 47 -25.26 -0.22 -12.24
CA ASP A 47 -24.95 -1.15 -13.34
C ASP A 47 -24.79 -2.59 -12.85
N GLU A 48 -24.29 -2.77 -11.63
CA GLU A 48 -24.04 -4.09 -11.04
C GLU A 48 -25.17 -4.62 -10.15
N LYS A 49 -25.97 -3.75 -9.54
CA LYS A 49 -26.94 -4.09 -8.49
C LYS A 49 -28.24 -3.29 -8.60
N THR A 50 -29.33 -3.88 -8.11
CA THR A 50 -30.68 -3.29 -8.17
C THR A 50 -31.26 -2.89 -6.80
N GLY A 51 -30.43 -2.65 -5.80
CA GLY A 51 -30.85 -2.47 -4.41
C GLY A 51 -31.44 -1.09 -4.02
N GLY A 52 -31.48 -0.13 -4.94
CA GLY A 52 -31.93 1.25 -4.65
C GLY A 52 -31.06 1.93 -3.56
N LEU A 53 -31.61 2.95 -2.89
CA LEU A 53 -30.87 3.73 -1.88
C LEU A 53 -30.40 2.89 -0.69
N ASN A 54 -31.26 2.04 -0.15
CA ASN A 54 -30.88 1.23 1.04
C ASN A 54 -29.78 0.23 0.71
N GLY A 55 -29.91 -0.48 -0.44
CA GLY A 55 -28.87 -1.39 -0.88
C GLY A 55 -27.56 -0.70 -1.21
N PHE A 56 -27.61 0.54 -1.72
CA PHE A 56 -26.42 1.36 -1.92
C PHE A 56 -25.75 1.72 -0.61
N LEU A 57 -26.51 2.13 0.42
CA LEU A 57 -25.95 2.50 1.71
C LEU A 57 -25.25 1.33 2.42
N GLU A 58 -25.84 0.13 2.37
CA GLU A 58 -25.24 -1.09 2.91
C GLU A 58 -23.94 -1.42 2.15
N TRP A 59 -24.00 -1.44 0.83
CA TRP A 59 -22.84 -1.69 -0.01
C TRP A 59 -21.72 -0.66 0.18
N TRP A 60 -22.08 0.62 0.36
CA TRP A 60 -21.13 1.70 0.57
C TRP A 60 -20.39 1.58 1.90
N GLN A 61 -21.02 1.08 2.95
CA GLN A 61 -20.33 0.83 4.22
C GLN A 61 -19.15 -0.12 4.07
N GLU A 62 -19.25 -1.12 3.21
CA GLU A 62 -18.17 -2.07 2.94
C GLU A 62 -17.12 -1.48 1.97
N LYS A 63 -17.58 -0.77 0.95
CA LYS A 63 -16.73 -0.28 -0.15
C LYS A 63 -16.01 1.04 0.15
N SER A 64 -16.56 1.88 1.02
CA SER A 64 -16.03 3.23 1.28
C SER A 64 -14.57 3.23 1.73
N ALA A 65 -14.16 2.23 2.53
CA ALA A 65 -12.77 2.11 3.00
C ALA A 65 -11.76 1.81 1.88
N SER A 66 -12.21 1.22 0.77
CA SER A 66 -11.38 0.88 -0.40
C SER A 66 -11.58 1.84 -1.59
N ALA A 67 -12.60 2.72 -1.50
CA ALA A 67 -12.87 3.70 -2.55
C ALA A 67 -11.74 4.74 -2.60
N SER A 68 -11.18 4.94 -3.78
CA SER A 68 -10.12 5.91 -4.01
C SER A 68 -10.50 6.86 -5.14
N ILE A 69 -9.94 8.05 -5.07
CA ILE A 69 -10.09 9.08 -6.09
C ILE A 69 -8.80 9.13 -6.88
N ILE A 70 -8.92 9.09 -8.20
CA ILE A 70 -7.79 9.37 -9.07
C ILE A 70 -7.66 10.90 -9.13
N VAL A 71 -6.78 11.44 -8.31
CA VAL A 71 -6.45 12.86 -8.36
C VAL A 71 -5.65 13.12 -9.64
N PRO A 72 -5.99 14.12 -10.44
CA PRO A 72 -5.21 14.47 -11.62
C PRO A 72 -3.74 14.69 -11.27
N SER A 73 -2.83 14.23 -12.14
CA SER A 73 -1.38 14.30 -11.91
C SER A 73 -0.84 15.74 -11.76
N GLN A 74 -1.63 16.72 -12.18
CA GLN A 74 -1.31 18.16 -12.09
C GLN A 74 -1.87 18.84 -10.83
N ALA A 75 -2.53 18.11 -9.93
CA ALA A 75 -3.01 18.70 -8.69
C ALA A 75 -1.81 19.13 -7.83
N ASP A 76 -1.88 20.34 -7.26
CA ASP A 76 -0.94 20.81 -6.25
C ASP A 76 -1.20 20.05 -4.93
N ALA A 77 -0.61 18.87 -4.85
CA ALA A 77 -0.84 17.93 -3.76
C ALA A 77 0.40 17.08 -3.46
N VAL A 78 0.57 16.73 -2.19
CA VAL A 78 1.58 15.76 -1.77
C VAL A 78 1.13 14.35 -2.17
N LYS A 79 1.96 13.66 -2.94
CA LYS A 79 1.72 12.28 -3.37
C LYS A 79 2.32 11.31 -2.35
N VAL A 80 1.47 10.49 -1.73
CA VAL A 80 1.90 9.42 -0.83
C VAL A 80 1.81 8.08 -1.55
N MET A 81 2.91 7.35 -1.61
CA MET A 81 2.96 6.06 -2.29
C MET A 81 4.00 5.12 -1.66
N THR A 82 3.93 3.83 -1.97
CA THR A 82 4.97 2.87 -1.57
C THR A 82 6.20 3.03 -2.46
N ILE A 83 7.37 2.59 -1.96
CA ILE A 83 8.62 2.61 -2.73
C ILE A 83 8.47 1.81 -4.03
N HIS A 84 7.77 0.68 -4.00
CA HIS A 84 7.51 -0.13 -5.20
C HIS A 84 6.70 0.63 -6.27
N LYS A 85 5.69 1.39 -5.84
CA LYS A 85 4.91 2.23 -6.78
C LYS A 85 5.70 3.43 -7.30
N ALA A 86 6.71 3.88 -6.56
CA ALA A 86 7.58 4.97 -6.97
C ALA A 86 8.66 4.55 -7.98
N LYS A 87 8.83 3.25 -8.24
CA LYS A 87 9.80 2.75 -9.22
C LYS A 87 9.51 3.32 -10.61
N GLY A 88 10.52 3.98 -11.21
CA GLY A 88 10.39 4.64 -12.53
C GLY A 88 9.77 6.05 -12.48
N LEU A 89 9.31 6.52 -11.31
CA LEU A 89 8.82 7.89 -11.14
C LEU A 89 9.91 8.73 -10.47
N GLN A 90 9.93 10.02 -10.76
CA GLN A 90 10.81 11.00 -10.12
C GLN A 90 9.97 12.17 -9.59
N SER A 91 10.51 12.88 -8.60
CA SER A 91 9.91 14.06 -8.03
C SER A 91 10.99 15.03 -7.57
N PRO A 92 10.79 16.35 -7.70
CA PRO A 92 11.78 17.33 -7.24
C PRO A 92 12.16 17.17 -5.77
N VAL A 93 11.17 16.86 -4.93
CA VAL A 93 11.37 16.69 -3.50
C VAL A 93 10.74 15.38 -3.03
N VAL A 94 11.50 14.57 -2.31
CA VAL A 94 11.04 13.31 -1.73
C VAL A 94 11.25 13.31 -0.23
N PHE A 95 10.21 12.90 0.51
CA PHE A 95 10.24 12.68 1.95
C PHE A 95 10.13 11.20 2.24
N MET A 96 11.05 10.67 3.03
CA MET A 96 11.03 9.32 3.55
C MET A 96 10.86 9.36 5.08
N PRO A 97 9.63 9.34 5.58
CA PRO A 97 9.36 9.63 7.00
C PRO A 97 9.80 8.53 7.96
N PHE A 98 9.97 7.29 7.48
CA PHE A 98 10.26 6.12 8.34
C PHE A 98 11.23 5.16 7.64
N VAL A 99 12.53 5.47 7.67
CA VAL A 99 13.57 4.58 7.15
C VAL A 99 14.09 3.72 8.30
N ASN A 100 13.34 2.66 8.63
CA ASN A 100 13.64 1.79 9.78
C ASN A 100 13.07 0.37 9.65
N TRP A 101 12.83 -0.12 8.43
CA TRP A 101 12.34 -1.49 8.26
C TRP A 101 13.46 -2.52 8.46
N ASP A 102 13.06 -3.69 8.86
CA ASP A 102 13.89 -4.84 9.16
C ASP A 102 14.52 -5.40 7.88
N MET A 103 15.80 -5.73 7.91
CA MET A 103 16.54 -6.29 6.79
C MET A 103 16.66 -7.82 6.88
N ASP A 104 16.34 -8.41 8.01
CA ASP A 104 16.45 -9.85 8.23
C ASP A 104 15.24 -10.62 7.67
N ILE A 105 15.44 -11.91 7.41
CA ILE A 105 14.37 -12.87 7.18
C ILE A 105 13.41 -12.83 8.39
N LYS A 106 12.11 -12.81 8.11
CA LYS A 106 11.08 -12.77 9.16
C LYS A 106 10.88 -14.16 9.77
N ASN A 107 11.76 -14.52 10.69
CA ASN A 107 11.68 -15.78 11.41
C ASN A 107 10.27 -16.03 11.96
N GLY A 108 9.77 -17.26 11.73
CA GLY A 108 8.43 -17.68 12.12
C GLY A 108 7.30 -17.23 11.18
N ARG A 109 7.58 -16.44 10.13
CA ARG A 109 6.59 -15.99 9.14
C ARG A 109 6.93 -16.44 7.73
N ASP A 110 8.16 -16.23 7.29
CA ASP A 110 8.57 -16.57 5.94
C ASP A 110 8.72 -18.09 5.78
N LEU A 111 8.42 -18.58 4.60
CA LEU A 111 8.59 -19.97 4.20
C LEU A 111 9.73 -20.03 3.20
N LEU A 112 10.66 -20.98 3.40
CA LEU A 112 11.83 -21.19 2.57
C LEU A 112 11.74 -22.55 1.87
N TRP A 113 12.10 -22.58 0.60
CA TRP A 113 12.40 -23.81 -0.08
C TRP A 113 13.85 -24.18 0.22
N VAL A 114 14.04 -25.38 0.77
CA VAL A 114 15.37 -25.87 1.16
C VAL A 114 15.59 -27.26 0.61
N SER A 115 16.85 -27.59 0.36
CA SER A 115 17.28 -28.90 -0.13
C SER A 115 18.54 -29.36 0.59
N THR A 116 18.84 -30.66 0.56
CA THR A 116 20.09 -31.20 1.06
C THR A 116 20.35 -32.58 0.47
N ASP A 117 21.62 -32.89 0.23
CA ASP A 117 22.06 -34.21 -0.20
C ASP A 117 22.24 -35.19 0.97
N THR A 118 21.98 -34.75 2.21
CA THR A 118 22.23 -35.54 3.42
C THR A 118 21.03 -36.45 3.73
N PRO A 119 21.22 -37.78 3.89
CA PRO A 119 20.20 -38.69 4.35
C PRO A 119 19.67 -38.32 5.77
N PRO A 120 18.38 -38.52 6.05
CA PRO A 120 17.34 -39.07 5.18
C PRO A 120 16.65 -38.02 4.27
N PHE A 121 17.09 -36.75 4.28
CA PHE A 121 16.42 -35.64 3.60
C PHE A 121 16.69 -35.60 2.09
N ASN A 122 17.67 -36.34 1.60
CA ASN A 122 18.02 -36.45 0.18
C ASN A 122 17.03 -37.26 -0.68
N GLU A 123 16.00 -37.85 -0.05
CA GLU A 123 14.95 -38.58 -0.77
C GLU A 123 13.96 -37.66 -1.49
N SER A 124 13.92 -36.39 -1.10
CA SER A 124 13.07 -35.36 -1.73
C SER A 124 13.92 -34.25 -2.31
N SER A 125 13.54 -33.75 -3.48
CA SER A 125 14.28 -32.68 -4.17
C SER A 125 14.22 -31.33 -3.44
N ALA A 126 13.19 -31.07 -2.64
CA ALA A 126 13.03 -29.85 -1.87
C ALA A 126 11.99 -30.00 -0.76
N PHE A 127 12.13 -29.19 0.27
CA PHE A 127 11.18 -29.07 1.40
C PHE A 127 10.78 -27.62 1.57
N LEU A 128 9.52 -27.41 1.97
CA LEU A 128 9.04 -26.10 2.37
C LEU A 128 9.08 -26.02 3.90
N VAL A 129 10.01 -25.21 4.42
CA VAL A 129 10.21 -25.05 5.86
C VAL A 129 9.92 -23.63 6.31
N ARG A 130 9.54 -23.48 7.57
CA ARG A 130 9.36 -22.16 8.16
C ARG A 130 10.72 -21.59 8.57
N ALA A 131 11.01 -20.36 8.15
CA ALA A 131 12.24 -19.68 8.52
C ALA A 131 12.40 -19.61 10.04
N SER A 132 13.55 -20.03 10.53
CA SER A 132 13.95 -19.91 11.92
C SER A 132 15.47 -19.85 12.05
N LYS A 133 15.99 -19.20 13.09
CA LYS A 133 17.43 -19.16 13.36
C LYS A 133 18.05 -20.54 13.56
N GLY A 134 17.26 -21.54 13.95
CA GLY A 134 17.73 -22.91 14.07
C GLY A 134 18.19 -23.53 12.76
N LEU A 135 17.75 -22.99 11.61
CA LEU A 135 18.21 -23.47 10.30
C LEU A 135 19.69 -23.18 10.03
N GLU A 136 20.27 -22.15 10.65
CA GLU A 136 21.70 -21.82 10.55
C GLU A 136 22.61 -22.97 11.04
N GLN A 137 22.09 -23.84 11.92
CA GLN A 137 22.81 -24.98 12.51
C GLN A 137 22.24 -26.32 12.05
N SER A 138 21.52 -26.35 10.94
CA SER A 138 20.87 -27.54 10.39
C SER A 138 21.48 -27.93 9.03
N TYR A 139 21.01 -29.02 8.49
CA TYR A 139 21.34 -29.47 7.12
C TYR A 139 20.91 -28.48 6.03
N PHE A 140 20.12 -27.48 6.37
CA PHE A 140 19.58 -26.45 5.46
C PHE A 140 20.25 -25.09 5.67
N ALA A 141 21.41 -25.07 6.33
CA ALA A 141 22.12 -23.82 6.63
C ALA A 141 22.52 -23.03 5.40
N GLU A 142 22.90 -23.72 4.32
CA GLU A 142 23.31 -23.11 3.06
C GLU A 142 22.15 -22.32 2.44
N ASP A 143 21.00 -22.97 2.24
CA ASP A 143 19.80 -22.34 1.68
C ASP A 143 19.31 -21.16 2.56
N TYR A 144 19.36 -21.32 3.88
CA TYR A 144 18.97 -20.25 4.80
C TYR A 144 19.88 -19.03 4.69
N ASN A 145 21.20 -19.24 4.61
CA ASN A 145 22.17 -18.16 4.47
C ASN A 145 22.11 -17.47 3.12
N GLU A 146 21.86 -18.23 2.05
CA GLU A 146 21.65 -17.68 0.71
C GLU A 146 20.41 -16.79 0.70
N GLU A 147 19.28 -17.26 1.22
CA GLU A 147 18.04 -16.47 1.32
C GLU A 147 18.22 -15.21 2.20
N ALA A 148 19.00 -15.31 3.29
CA ALA A 148 19.33 -14.16 4.11
C ALA A 148 20.15 -13.12 3.31
N ALA A 149 21.10 -13.55 2.52
CA ALA A 149 21.89 -12.67 1.66
C ALA A 149 21.01 -12.02 0.57
N LEU A 150 20.14 -12.78 -0.08
CA LEU A 150 19.18 -12.26 -1.06
C LEU A 150 18.20 -11.26 -0.45
N THR A 151 17.66 -11.55 0.74
CA THR A 151 16.78 -10.63 1.47
C THR A 151 17.48 -9.30 1.78
N ASN A 152 18.74 -9.35 2.21
CA ASN A 152 19.53 -8.14 2.43
C ASN A 152 19.78 -7.36 1.14
N LEU A 153 20.10 -8.05 0.05
CA LEU A 153 20.29 -7.43 -1.26
C LEU A 153 19.01 -6.74 -1.77
N ASP A 154 17.87 -7.39 -1.60
CA ASP A 154 16.57 -6.82 -1.97
C ASP A 154 16.25 -5.56 -1.16
N ASN A 155 16.52 -5.56 0.14
CA ASN A 155 16.36 -4.38 0.97
C ASN A 155 17.30 -3.23 0.56
N LEU A 156 18.53 -3.54 0.16
CA LEU A 156 19.48 -2.58 -0.36
C LEU A 156 19.00 -1.98 -1.70
N ASN A 157 18.51 -2.83 -2.60
CA ASN A 157 17.92 -2.41 -3.87
C ASN A 157 16.71 -1.52 -3.64
N LEU A 158 15.88 -1.83 -2.63
CA LEU A 158 14.73 -1.01 -2.26
C LEU A 158 15.15 0.38 -1.77
N LEU A 159 16.20 0.47 -0.94
CA LEU A 159 16.81 1.74 -0.53
C LEU A 159 17.35 2.52 -1.74
N TYR A 160 18.07 1.86 -2.63
CA TYR A 160 18.58 2.49 -3.85
C TYR A 160 17.44 3.07 -4.70
N VAL A 161 16.39 2.29 -4.93
CA VAL A 161 15.20 2.77 -5.65
C VAL A 161 14.62 3.99 -4.95
N ALA A 162 14.44 3.95 -3.63
CA ALA A 162 13.84 5.05 -2.88
C ALA A 162 14.69 6.33 -2.95
N PHE A 163 16.00 6.22 -2.75
CA PHE A 163 16.92 7.35 -2.71
C PHE A 163 17.10 8.02 -4.08
N THR A 164 17.00 7.25 -5.15
CA THR A 164 17.13 7.77 -6.53
C THR A 164 15.85 8.37 -7.09
N ARG A 165 14.78 8.52 -6.28
CA ARG A 165 13.53 9.15 -6.73
C ARG A 165 13.55 10.68 -6.66
N ALA A 166 14.40 11.25 -5.81
CA ALA A 166 14.52 12.69 -5.68
C ALA A 166 15.39 13.26 -6.80
N GLU A 167 14.91 14.30 -7.46
CA GLU A 167 15.66 15.06 -8.46
C GLU A 167 16.50 16.16 -7.81
N GLU A 168 15.96 16.84 -6.79
CA GLU A 168 16.60 17.99 -6.16
C GLU A 168 16.89 17.74 -4.67
N ARG A 169 15.92 17.25 -3.89
CA ARG A 169 16.03 17.13 -2.43
C ARG A 169 15.42 15.85 -1.91
N LEU A 170 16.18 15.16 -1.08
CA LEU A 170 15.76 13.97 -0.34
C LEU A 170 15.80 14.25 1.16
N TYR A 171 14.66 14.10 1.82
CA TYR A 171 14.56 14.21 3.28
C TYR A 171 14.30 12.82 3.86
N ILE A 172 15.19 12.37 4.72
CA ILE A 172 15.12 11.07 5.35
C ILE A 172 14.93 11.26 6.84
N ASN A 173 13.88 10.66 7.40
CA ASN A 173 13.69 10.61 8.84
C ASN A 173 13.95 9.17 9.33
N ILE A 174 14.93 9.04 10.21
CA ILE A 174 15.28 7.77 10.84
C ILE A 174 14.91 7.87 12.31
N PRO A 175 13.95 7.05 12.80
CA PRO A 175 13.58 7.04 14.21
C PRO A 175 14.79 6.70 15.10
N ALA A 176 14.99 7.45 16.17
CA ALA A 176 16.17 7.38 17.05
C ALA A 176 16.39 6.03 17.76
N LYS A 177 15.39 5.12 17.75
CA LYS A 177 15.52 3.74 18.24
C LYS A 177 14.66 2.81 17.39
N GLY A 178 15.30 2.01 16.54
CA GLY A 178 14.71 0.80 15.99
C GLY A 178 14.61 -0.29 17.06
N LYS A 179 13.65 -1.19 16.91
CA LYS A 179 13.51 -2.36 17.82
C LYS A 179 14.56 -3.45 17.57
N LYS A 180 15.32 -3.38 16.50
CA LYS A 180 16.29 -4.39 16.07
C LYS A 180 17.56 -3.71 15.53
N ASP A 181 18.68 -4.37 15.74
CA ASP A 181 20.00 -3.86 15.37
C ASP A 181 20.31 -3.94 13.87
N ASN A 182 19.62 -4.80 13.10
CA ASN A 182 19.77 -4.92 11.65
C ASN A 182 18.56 -4.33 10.93
N ASN A 183 18.55 -3.01 10.80
CA ASN A 183 17.51 -2.28 10.07
C ASN A 183 18.13 -1.24 9.13
N THR A 184 17.34 -0.83 8.14
CA THR A 184 17.76 0.14 7.12
C THR A 184 18.20 1.47 7.69
N GLY A 185 17.59 1.93 8.78
CA GLY A 185 17.95 3.19 9.44
C GLY A 185 19.36 3.16 10.02
N GLU A 186 19.74 2.08 10.69
CA GLU A 186 21.11 1.91 11.19
C GLU A 186 22.14 1.83 10.07
N LEU A 187 21.82 1.10 8.99
CA LEU A 187 22.67 1.04 7.81
C LEU A 187 22.96 2.44 7.27
N VAL A 188 21.92 3.25 7.07
CA VAL A 188 22.03 4.63 6.55
C VAL A 188 22.83 5.51 7.52
N LEU A 189 22.55 5.45 8.83
CA LEU A 189 23.29 6.23 9.83
C LEU A 189 24.77 5.86 9.87
N LYS A 190 25.11 4.58 9.88
CA LYS A 190 26.50 4.11 9.84
C LYS A 190 27.25 4.60 8.61
N THR A 191 26.57 4.63 7.46
CA THR A 191 27.18 5.07 6.19
C THR A 191 27.42 6.58 6.15
N ILE A 192 26.55 7.39 6.80
CA ILE A 192 26.67 8.85 6.81
C ILE A 192 27.68 9.35 7.88
N THR A 193 27.88 8.57 8.94
CA THR A 193 28.75 8.96 10.07
C THR A 193 30.16 8.37 10.00
N SER A 194 30.44 7.50 9.02
CA SER A 194 31.77 6.98 8.70
C SER A 194 32.51 7.89 7.71
#